data_915154870d3c3a9c003c87e886ce6b93
#
_entry.id   915154870d3c3a9c003c87e886ce6b93
#
_cell.length_a   1.000
_cell.length_b   1.000
_cell.length_c   1.000
_cell.angle_alpha   90.00
_cell.angle_beta   90.00
_cell.angle_gamma   90.00
#
_symmetry.space_group_name_H-M   'P 1'
#
loop_
_entity.id
_entity.type
_entity.pdbx_description
1 polymer ?
#
loop_
_entity_poly.entity_id
_entity_poly.type
_entity_poly.pdbx_seq_one_letter_code
_entity_poly.pdbx_strand_id
1 'polypeptide(L)'
;KTRLGQRFLAAANAQEGKSGFQLVQAGIDGLLIRLQLIAAAEKTLDLQYYIFRADRTGRLLTQAVLLAADRGVRVRLLIDDGDTEPGDEQLAALTHHQQIEVRIFNPFRYRGKSKFVRGLEFATNLRRLDYRMHNKLLVVDNALALVGGRNVANEYFQIDPELRFADEDAIAAGMIVRRLSANFDDFWNSELSVPASALDAGPGAEGNLKRLRDALTREQSDEDVPWLDFLKRSKAGEPLASILSGARPLVWARAELVADSPEKRQVVSGERFGSLMAPLVVHRASEINEELLIVSPFLIPGPEGMELLGALRSKKASVRVLTNSLESTSEIAAHAGYMRYRVPMLTQGIELYEIRARPGKAKGSGESRESLRWGTFSLHAKLFVFDRKALFVGSMNFDQR
;
A
#
# COMPACT_ATOMS: atom_id res chain seq x y z
N LYS A 1 -24.22 -7.93 -14.04
CA LYS A 1 -22.94 -8.66 -13.83
C LYS A 1 -21.90 -8.03 -14.74
N THR A 2 -20.69 -7.75 -14.21
CA THR A 2 -19.57 -7.19 -14.97
C THR A 2 -18.74 -8.32 -15.63
N ARG A 3 -17.95 -8.00 -16.65
CA ARG A 3 -17.06 -8.98 -17.32
C ARG A 3 -16.07 -9.60 -16.34
N LEU A 4 -15.44 -8.77 -15.49
CA LEU A 4 -14.55 -9.26 -14.44
C LEU A 4 -15.29 -10.17 -13.46
N GLY A 5 -16.49 -9.77 -13.02
CA GLY A 5 -17.32 -10.55 -12.10
C GLY A 5 -17.73 -11.91 -12.68
N GLN A 6 -18.12 -11.97 -13.96
CA GLN A 6 -18.47 -13.25 -14.61
C GLN A 6 -17.27 -14.19 -14.68
N ARG A 7 -16.10 -13.67 -15.09
CA ARG A 7 -14.87 -14.46 -15.24
C ARG A 7 -14.37 -15.03 -13.91
N PHE A 8 -14.20 -14.18 -12.91
CA PHE A 8 -13.59 -14.59 -11.65
C PHE A 8 -14.58 -15.26 -10.70
N LEU A 9 -15.91 -15.02 -10.82
CA LEU A 9 -16.91 -15.75 -10.07
C LEU A 9 -16.93 -17.23 -10.48
N ALA A 10 -16.88 -17.53 -11.79
CA ALA A 10 -16.83 -18.90 -12.27
C ALA A 10 -15.57 -19.64 -11.77
N ALA A 11 -14.41 -18.98 -11.85
CA ALA A 11 -13.16 -19.52 -11.34
C ALA A 11 -13.19 -19.74 -9.81
N ALA A 12 -13.77 -18.80 -9.05
CA ALA A 12 -13.89 -18.91 -7.60
C ALA A 12 -14.86 -20.03 -7.18
N ASN A 13 -15.97 -20.21 -7.89
CA ASN A 13 -16.94 -21.28 -7.61
C ASN A 13 -16.33 -22.68 -7.81
N ALA A 14 -15.40 -22.84 -8.75
CA ALA A 14 -14.65 -24.07 -8.96
C ALA A 14 -13.59 -24.36 -7.86
N GLN A 15 -13.33 -23.40 -6.99
CA GLN A 15 -12.29 -23.45 -5.94
C GLN A 15 -12.92 -23.17 -4.57
N GLU A 16 -13.83 -24.06 -4.15
CA GLU A 16 -14.61 -23.90 -2.93
C GLU A 16 -13.75 -23.53 -1.70
N GLY A 17 -14.15 -22.47 -0.99
CA GLY A 17 -13.47 -21.98 0.21
C GLY A 17 -12.11 -21.34 -0.02
N LYS A 18 -11.64 -21.19 -1.28
CA LYS A 18 -10.37 -20.59 -1.62
C LYS A 18 -10.53 -19.23 -2.28
N SER A 19 -9.45 -18.48 -2.29
CA SER A 19 -9.28 -17.24 -3.04
C SER A 19 -8.05 -17.34 -3.92
N GLY A 20 -8.06 -16.70 -5.08
CA GLY A 20 -6.97 -16.72 -6.04
C GLY A 20 -6.06 -15.51 -5.87
N PHE A 21 -4.75 -15.71 -5.94
CA PHE A 21 -3.75 -14.66 -5.75
C PHE A 21 -2.70 -14.65 -6.84
N GLN A 22 -2.21 -13.45 -7.18
CA GLN A 22 -1.01 -13.24 -7.97
C GLN A 22 -0.19 -12.12 -7.34
N LEU A 23 1.07 -12.40 -7.03
CA LEU A 23 2.01 -11.40 -6.50
C LEU A 23 2.48 -10.44 -7.59
N VAL A 24 2.70 -9.19 -7.21
CA VAL A 24 3.13 -8.08 -8.09
C VAL A 24 4.36 -7.42 -7.50
N GLN A 25 5.53 -7.88 -7.93
CA GLN A 25 6.83 -7.47 -7.38
C GLN A 25 7.37 -6.18 -8.01
N ALA A 26 7.36 -6.08 -9.35
CA ALA A 26 7.89 -4.92 -10.03
C ALA A 26 7.00 -3.69 -9.82
N GLY A 27 7.60 -2.55 -9.45
CA GLY A 27 6.86 -1.31 -9.21
C GLY A 27 6.10 -0.85 -10.45
N ILE A 28 6.74 -0.87 -11.63
CA ILE A 28 6.10 -0.50 -12.89
C ILE A 28 4.89 -1.40 -13.18
N ASP A 29 4.97 -2.71 -12.95
CA ASP A 29 3.82 -3.62 -13.12
C ASP A 29 2.71 -3.28 -12.14
N GLY A 30 3.06 -2.88 -10.91
CA GLY A 30 2.10 -2.42 -9.90
C GLY A 30 1.30 -1.20 -10.35
N LEU A 31 1.93 -0.24 -11.03
CA LEU A 31 1.25 0.91 -11.61
C LEU A 31 0.39 0.52 -12.81
N LEU A 32 0.94 -0.26 -13.75
CA LEU A 32 0.23 -0.71 -14.94
C LEU A 32 -1.03 -1.50 -14.58
N ILE A 33 -0.94 -2.42 -13.62
CA ILE A 33 -2.08 -3.21 -13.14
C ILE A 33 -3.17 -2.29 -12.57
N ARG A 34 -2.80 -1.27 -11.77
CA ARG A 34 -3.78 -0.31 -11.25
C ARG A 34 -4.51 0.42 -12.37
N LEU A 35 -3.77 0.96 -13.34
CA LEU A 35 -4.35 1.66 -14.48
C LEU A 35 -5.26 0.74 -15.31
N GLN A 36 -4.84 -0.49 -15.57
CA GLN A 36 -5.60 -1.47 -16.33
C GLN A 36 -6.85 -1.96 -15.59
N LEU A 37 -6.77 -2.16 -14.27
CA LEU A 37 -7.93 -2.50 -13.44
C LEU A 37 -8.96 -1.37 -13.42
N ILE A 38 -8.52 -0.12 -13.27
CA ILE A 38 -9.39 1.06 -13.32
C ILE A 38 -10.04 1.18 -14.71
N ALA A 39 -9.29 0.95 -15.77
CA ALA A 39 -9.82 0.96 -17.14
C ALA A 39 -10.83 -0.16 -17.39
N ALA A 40 -10.68 -1.32 -16.75
CA ALA A 40 -11.58 -2.47 -16.85
C ALA A 40 -12.84 -2.37 -15.98
N ALA A 41 -12.91 -1.41 -15.07
CA ALA A 41 -14.06 -1.18 -14.19
C ALA A 41 -15.33 -0.84 -15.01
N GLU A 42 -16.45 -1.49 -14.67
CA GLU A 42 -17.74 -1.28 -15.32
C GLU A 42 -18.80 -0.67 -14.40
N LYS A 43 -18.72 -0.90 -13.08
CA LYS A 43 -19.74 -0.44 -12.13
C LYS A 43 -19.18 0.29 -10.92
N THR A 44 -18.18 -0.28 -10.24
CA THR A 44 -17.70 0.26 -8.97
C THR A 44 -16.19 0.22 -8.90
N LEU A 45 -15.65 1.26 -8.27
CA LEU A 45 -14.22 1.42 -8.03
C LEU A 45 -14.03 2.01 -6.63
N ASP A 46 -13.42 1.24 -5.72
CA ASP A 46 -13.12 1.67 -4.38
C ASP A 46 -11.61 1.73 -4.19
N LEU A 47 -11.08 2.90 -3.83
CA LEU A 47 -9.65 3.14 -3.62
C LEU A 47 -9.43 3.61 -2.18
N GLN A 48 -8.47 3.01 -1.48
CA GLN A 48 -8.10 3.35 -0.12
C GLN A 48 -6.59 3.42 -0.01
N TYR A 49 -6.04 4.59 0.36
CA TYR A 49 -4.61 4.81 0.43
C TYR A 49 -4.21 5.68 1.62
N TYR A 50 -3.05 5.36 2.21
CA TYR A 50 -2.42 6.19 3.23
C TYR A 50 -1.76 7.43 2.62
N ILE A 51 -1.04 7.25 1.50
CA ILE A 51 -0.41 8.34 0.73
C ILE A 51 -0.98 8.35 -0.68
N PHE A 52 -1.41 9.53 -1.14
CA PHE A 52 -1.82 9.78 -2.51
C PHE A 52 -1.28 11.15 -2.92
N ARG A 53 -0.11 11.19 -3.53
CA ARG A 53 0.56 12.44 -3.93
C ARG A 53 0.11 12.91 -5.31
N ALA A 54 0.17 14.22 -5.52
CA ALA A 54 -0.09 14.86 -6.81
C ALA A 54 1.14 14.85 -7.73
N ASP A 55 1.99 13.83 -7.62
CA ASP A 55 3.12 13.59 -8.52
C ASP A 55 2.69 12.90 -9.83
N ARG A 56 3.64 12.50 -10.67
CA ARG A 56 3.36 11.85 -11.97
C ARG A 56 2.44 10.63 -11.82
N THR A 57 2.71 9.78 -10.85
CA THR A 57 1.90 8.58 -10.58
C THR A 57 0.49 8.92 -10.13
N GLY A 58 0.37 9.84 -9.17
CA GLY A 58 -0.95 10.24 -8.68
C GLY A 58 -1.79 10.94 -9.75
N ARG A 59 -1.17 11.74 -10.62
CA ARG A 59 -1.85 12.35 -11.76
C ARG A 59 -2.35 11.33 -12.77
N LEU A 60 -1.54 10.31 -13.10
CA LEU A 60 -1.97 9.19 -13.96
C LEU A 60 -3.18 8.45 -13.39
N LEU A 61 -3.12 8.12 -12.10
CA LEU A 61 -4.24 7.44 -11.44
C LEU A 61 -5.47 8.34 -11.34
N THR A 62 -5.31 9.63 -11.06
CA THR A 62 -6.40 10.60 -11.08
C THR A 62 -7.05 10.69 -12.46
N GLN A 63 -6.27 10.74 -13.53
CA GLN A 63 -6.79 10.73 -14.89
C GLN A 63 -7.55 9.43 -15.19
N ALA A 64 -7.01 8.27 -14.82
CA ALA A 64 -7.68 6.99 -15.01
C ALA A 64 -9.01 6.91 -14.23
N VAL A 65 -9.05 7.41 -13.01
CA VAL A 65 -10.26 7.51 -12.16
C VAL A 65 -11.31 8.42 -12.81
N LEU A 66 -10.92 9.59 -13.31
CA LEU A 66 -11.83 10.49 -14.03
C LEU A 66 -12.42 9.83 -15.26
N LEU A 67 -11.59 9.16 -16.07
CA LEU A 67 -12.04 8.44 -17.26
C LEU A 67 -12.99 7.27 -16.92
N ALA A 68 -12.78 6.60 -15.79
CA ALA A 68 -13.70 5.57 -15.32
C ALA A 68 -15.06 6.18 -14.89
N ALA A 69 -15.02 7.27 -14.16
CA ALA A 69 -16.22 8.02 -13.73
C ALA A 69 -17.00 8.58 -14.92
N ASP A 70 -16.32 9.08 -15.96
CA ASP A 70 -16.94 9.52 -17.22
C ASP A 70 -17.70 8.40 -17.94
N ARG A 71 -17.27 7.15 -17.77
CA ARG A 71 -17.99 5.96 -18.26
C ARG A 71 -19.18 5.55 -17.40
N GLY A 72 -19.44 6.27 -16.30
CA GLY A 72 -20.52 5.99 -15.34
C GLY A 72 -20.15 5.03 -14.21
N VAL A 73 -18.85 4.73 -14.02
CA VAL A 73 -18.37 3.95 -12.88
C VAL A 73 -18.50 4.76 -11.61
N ARG A 74 -19.14 4.22 -10.57
CA ARG A 74 -19.18 4.84 -9.25
C ARG A 74 -17.83 4.68 -8.56
N VAL A 75 -17.21 5.79 -8.20
CA VAL A 75 -15.89 5.83 -7.55
C VAL A 75 -16.00 6.32 -6.12
N ARG A 76 -15.39 5.59 -5.19
CA ARG A 76 -15.15 6.03 -3.82
C ARG A 76 -13.64 6.08 -3.57
N LEU A 77 -13.14 7.23 -3.15
CA LEU A 77 -11.73 7.46 -2.86
C LEU A 77 -11.57 7.86 -1.39
N LEU A 78 -10.94 7.00 -0.59
CA LEU A 78 -10.64 7.22 0.82
C LEU A 78 -9.15 7.40 1.03
N ILE A 79 -8.74 8.55 1.53
CA ILE A 79 -7.33 8.91 1.72
C ILE A 79 -7.10 9.34 3.17
N ASP A 80 -6.00 8.88 3.75
CA ASP A 80 -5.53 9.36 5.05
C ASP A 80 -4.93 10.77 4.94
N ASP A 81 -5.11 11.60 5.95
CA ASP A 81 -4.59 12.99 5.96
C ASP A 81 -3.15 13.08 6.51
N GLY A 82 -2.50 11.96 6.80
CA GLY A 82 -1.15 11.95 7.41
C GLY A 82 -0.07 12.57 6.53
N ASP A 83 -0.05 12.20 5.25
CA ASP A 83 0.91 12.69 4.25
C ASP A 83 0.23 13.36 3.05
N THR A 84 -1.06 13.69 3.19
CA THR A 84 -1.80 14.47 2.20
C THR A 84 -1.46 15.95 2.38
N GLU A 85 -1.03 16.62 1.32
CA GLU A 85 -0.73 18.04 1.39
C GLU A 85 -2.01 18.85 1.64
N PRO A 86 -2.00 19.78 2.60
CA PRO A 86 -3.14 20.65 2.85
C PRO A 86 -3.53 21.43 1.61
N GLY A 87 -4.81 21.41 1.24
CA GLY A 87 -5.31 22.08 0.04
C GLY A 87 -4.93 21.35 -1.25
N ASP A 88 -4.91 20.00 -1.24
CA ASP A 88 -4.78 19.23 -2.46
C ASP A 88 -5.91 19.55 -3.43
N GLU A 89 -5.64 20.49 -4.33
CA GLU A 89 -6.58 20.99 -5.33
C GLU A 89 -7.10 19.88 -6.24
N GLN A 90 -6.31 18.81 -6.39
CA GLN A 90 -6.64 17.67 -7.22
C GLN A 90 -7.76 16.83 -6.59
N LEU A 91 -7.66 16.53 -5.29
CA LEU A 91 -8.69 15.78 -4.56
C LEU A 91 -9.98 16.59 -4.41
N ALA A 92 -9.85 17.88 -4.11
CA ALA A 92 -10.99 18.78 -4.03
C ALA A 92 -11.71 18.89 -5.39
N ALA A 93 -10.96 18.99 -6.50
CA ALA A 93 -11.56 19.06 -7.84
C ALA A 93 -12.33 17.77 -8.21
N LEU A 94 -11.89 16.61 -7.75
CA LEU A 94 -12.57 15.33 -7.99
C LEU A 94 -13.99 15.29 -7.38
N THR A 95 -14.20 15.97 -6.24
CA THR A 95 -15.53 15.99 -5.57
C THR A 95 -16.63 16.64 -6.41
N HIS A 96 -16.27 17.38 -7.47
CA HIS A 96 -17.24 17.99 -8.39
C HIS A 96 -17.70 17.06 -9.51
N HIS A 97 -17.17 15.83 -9.58
CA HIS A 97 -17.67 14.82 -10.51
C HIS A 97 -18.78 14.01 -9.87
N GLN A 98 -19.95 13.91 -10.52
CA GLN A 98 -21.16 13.24 -9.97
C GLN A 98 -20.95 11.77 -9.58
N GLN A 99 -20.01 11.07 -10.23
CA GLN A 99 -19.72 9.67 -9.98
C GLN A 99 -18.56 9.46 -8.98
N ILE A 100 -17.96 10.54 -8.45
CA ILE A 100 -16.80 10.44 -7.55
C ILE A 100 -17.14 11.01 -6.18
N GLU A 101 -16.98 10.20 -5.15
CA GLU A 101 -17.02 10.65 -3.77
C GLU A 101 -15.62 10.48 -3.15
N VAL A 102 -15.11 11.55 -2.52
CA VAL A 102 -13.82 11.57 -1.84
C VAL A 102 -14.06 11.80 -0.35
N ARG A 103 -13.46 10.95 0.48
CA ARG A 103 -13.41 11.12 1.95
C ARG A 103 -11.98 11.16 2.43
N ILE A 104 -11.74 11.97 3.44
CA ILE A 104 -10.45 12.09 4.13
C ILE A 104 -10.56 11.42 5.50
N PHE A 105 -9.71 10.45 5.76
CA PHE A 105 -9.69 9.74 7.04
C PHE A 105 -8.89 10.53 8.08
N ASN A 106 -9.47 10.73 9.26
CA ASN A 106 -8.88 11.39 10.42
C ASN A 106 -8.18 12.73 10.08
N PRO A 107 -8.91 13.70 9.47
CA PRO A 107 -8.32 14.94 8.96
C PRO A 107 -7.76 15.83 10.07
N PHE A 108 -6.68 16.51 9.77
CA PHE A 108 -6.24 17.66 10.57
C PHE A 108 -7.31 18.76 10.52
N ARG A 109 -7.47 19.49 11.61
CA ARG A 109 -8.37 20.63 11.67
C ARG A 109 -7.81 21.83 10.87
N TYR A 110 -6.49 22.00 10.96
CA TYR A 110 -5.81 23.05 10.21
C TYR A 110 -5.59 22.61 8.75
N ARG A 111 -6.24 23.31 7.83
CA ARG A 111 -6.16 23.07 6.36
C ARG A 111 -5.23 24.03 5.62
N GLY A 112 -4.53 24.91 6.34
CA GLY A 112 -3.58 25.86 5.73
C GLY A 112 -2.24 25.19 5.36
N LYS A 113 -1.40 25.92 4.63
CA LYS A 113 -0.11 25.44 4.09
C LYS A 113 1.05 25.42 5.10
N SER A 114 0.85 25.94 6.33
CA SER A 114 1.92 26.02 7.33
C SER A 114 2.23 24.65 7.95
N LYS A 115 3.36 24.06 7.59
CA LYS A 115 3.85 22.82 8.21
C LYS A 115 4.09 22.97 9.71
N PHE A 116 4.47 24.17 10.18
CA PHE A 116 4.68 24.45 11.60
C PHE A 116 3.36 24.36 12.39
N VAL A 117 2.27 24.97 11.90
CA VAL A 117 0.96 24.92 12.57
C VAL A 117 0.43 23.49 12.57
N ARG A 118 0.58 22.76 11.47
CA ARG A 118 0.21 21.37 11.37
C ARG A 118 1.01 20.48 12.34
N GLY A 119 2.33 20.73 12.48
CA GLY A 119 3.19 20.07 13.45
C GLY A 119 2.78 20.35 14.89
N LEU A 120 2.37 21.59 15.21
CA LEU A 120 1.86 21.96 16.52
C LEU A 120 0.52 21.28 16.81
N GLU A 121 -0.39 21.23 15.83
CA GLU A 121 -1.65 20.47 15.98
C GLU A 121 -1.37 18.99 16.24
N PHE A 122 -0.42 18.38 15.49
CA PHE A 122 -0.02 17.01 15.72
C PHE A 122 0.49 16.79 17.14
N ALA A 123 1.42 17.64 17.61
CA ALA A 123 2.00 17.52 18.95
C ALA A 123 0.98 17.69 20.07
N THR A 124 -0.01 18.56 19.89
CA THR A 124 -1.08 18.82 20.89
C THR A 124 -2.22 17.80 20.84
N ASN A 125 -2.36 17.05 19.72
CA ASN A 125 -3.43 16.07 19.50
C ASN A 125 -2.87 14.68 19.15
N LEU A 126 -1.71 14.31 19.67
CA LEU A 126 -1.05 13.01 19.41
C LEU A 126 -2.00 11.84 19.55
N ARG A 127 -2.79 11.78 20.63
CA ARG A 127 -3.75 10.69 20.89
C ARG A 127 -4.77 10.48 19.75
N ARG A 128 -5.12 11.51 19.00
CA ARG A 128 -6.03 11.43 17.84
C ARG A 128 -5.27 11.21 16.56
N LEU A 129 -4.22 11.97 16.33
CA LEU A 129 -3.54 12.07 15.03
C LEU A 129 -2.48 10.98 14.80
N ASP A 130 -2.11 10.21 15.84
CA ASP A 130 -1.20 9.08 15.72
C ASP A 130 -1.86 7.83 15.10
N TYR A 131 -3.18 7.73 15.21
CA TYR A 131 -3.94 6.62 14.64
C TYR A 131 -4.27 6.90 13.17
N ARG A 132 -3.52 6.28 12.26
CA ARG A 132 -3.62 6.45 10.82
C ARG A 132 -4.16 5.21 10.12
N MET A 133 -4.85 5.43 9.02
CA MET A 133 -5.30 4.39 8.10
C MET A 133 -4.14 4.00 7.19
N HIS A 134 -3.40 2.95 7.56
CA HIS A 134 -2.25 2.50 6.77
C HIS A 134 -2.62 1.51 5.65
N ASN A 135 -3.89 1.39 5.32
CA ASN A 135 -4.41 0.50 4.28
C ASN A 135 -4.04 0.97 2.87
N LYS A 136 -3.80 0.03 1.96
CA LYS A 136 -3.59 0.27 0.53
C LYS A 136 -4.38 -0.77 -0.23
N LEU A 137 -5.48 -0.33 -0.81
CA LEU A 137 -6.49 -1.20 -1.42
C LEU A 137 -7.10 -0.54 -2.66
N LEU A 138 -7.28 -1.34 -3.69
CA LEU A 138 -8.09 -1.02 -4.86
C LEU A 138 -9.05 -2.20 -5.08
N VAL A 139 -10.35 -1.97 -5.07
CA VAL A 139 -11.38 -2.97 -5.38
C VAL A 139 -12.11 -2.55 -6.65
N VAL A 140 -12.24 -3.46 -7.59
CA VAL A 140 -12.90 -3.25 -8.88
C VAL A 140 -14.09 -4.20 -9.03
N ASP A 141 -15.28 -3.62 -9.19
CA ASP A 141 -16.54 -4.34 -9.45
C ASP A 141 -16.86 -5.45 -8.42
N ASN A 142 -16.29 -5.39 -7.22
CA ASN A 142 -16.30 -6.47 -6.23
C ASN A 142 -15.86 -7.85 -6.79
N ALA A 143 -15.05 -7.84 -7.85
CA ALA A 143 -14.59 -9.03 -8.56
C ALA A 143 -13.09 -9.27 -8.37
N LEU A 144 -12.30 -8.22 -8.41
CA LEU A 144 -10.86 -8.22 -8.17
C LEU A 144 -10.49 -7.16 -7.14
N ALA A 145 -9.46 -7.44 -6.37
CA ALA A 145 -8.81 -6.47 -5.51
C ALA A 145 -7.30 -6.48 -5.72
N LEU A 146 -6.66 -5.35 -5.47
CA LEU A 146 -5.22 -5.22 -5.35
C LEU A 146 -4.92 -4.67 -3.95
N VAL A 147 -4.12 -5.40 -3.18
CA VAL A 147 -3.77 -5.09 -1.79
C VAL A 147 -2.28 -5.28 -1.57
N GLY A 148 -1.65 -4.46 -0.74
CA GLY A 148 -0.22 -4.61 -0.47
C GLY A 148 0.42 -3.46 0.28
N GLY A 149 1.71 -3.22 0.00
CA GLY A 149 2.49 -2.18 0.66
C GLY A 149 2.52 -0.84 -0.07
N ARG A 150 2.24 -0.80 -1.40
CA ARG A 150 2.42 0.39 -2.23
C ARG A 150 1.37 1.46 -2.03
N ASN A 151 1.81 2.66 -1.67
CA ASN A 151 1.02 3.87 -1.78
C ASN A 151 1.01 4.42 -3.22
N VAL A 152 0.42 5.59 -3.41
CA VAL A 152 0.39 6.31 -4.70
C VAL A 152 1.39 7.46 -4.63
N ALA A 153 2.63 7.17 -5.02
CA ALA A 153 3.70 8.13 -5.24
C ALA A 153 4.82 7.48 -6.09
N ASN A 154 5.62 8.29 -6.78
CA ASN A 154 6.61 7.86 -7.78
C ASN A 154 7.60 6.81 -7.27
N GLU A 155 8.06 6.93 -6.03
CA GLU A 155 9.02 6.02 -5.40
C GLU A 155 8.50 4.59 -5.26
N TYR A 156 7.19 4.40 -5.07
CA TYR A 156 6.57 3.07 -4.93
C TYR A 156 6.49 2.30 -6.25
N PHE A 157 6.52 3.02 -7.36
CA PHE A 157 6.42 2.43 -8.71
C PHE A 157 7.73 2.45 -9.48
N GLN A 158 8.83 2.79 -8.79
CA GLN A 158 10.20 2.79 -9.35
C GLN A 158 10.37 3.77 -10.52
N ILE A 159 9.53 4.80 -10.60
CA ILE A 159 9.64 5.89 -11.59
C ILE A 159 10.29 7.15 -11.00
N ASP A 160 10.59 7.17 -9.72
CA ASP A 160 11.39 8.21 -9.10
C ASP A 160 12.87 7.99 -9.44
N PRO A 161 13.62 9.03 -9.88
CA PRO A 161 15.04 8.90 -10.21
C PRO A 161 15.95 8.76 -8.98
N GLU A 162 15.53 9.25 -7.83
CA GLU A 162 16.37 9.34 -6.62
C GLU A 162 16.08 8.24 -5.61
N LEU A 163 14.80 7.89 -5.42
CA LEU A 163 14.35 6.91 -4.43
C LEU A 163 13.45 5.85 -5.08
N ARG A 164 13.72 4.58 -4.85
CA ARG A 164 12.93 3.47 -5.36
C ARG A 164 12.64 2.47 -4.26
N PHE A 165 11.37 2.22 -4.02
CA PHE A 165 10.97 1.22 -3.06
C PHE A 165 10.89 -0.18 -3.67
N ALA A 166 11.50 -1.15 -2.98
CA ALA A 166 11.19 -2.56 -3.15
C ALA A 166 9.97 -2.90 -2.30
N ASP A 167 8.85 -3.16 -2.95
CA ASP A 167 7.57 -3.40 -2.28
C ASP A 167 6.78 -4.52 -2.99
N GLU A 168 5.75 -5.03 -2.33
CA GLU A 168 4.95 -6.15 -2.82
C GLU A 168 3.46 -5.83 -2.74
N ASP A 169 2.74 -6.16 -3.82
CA ASP A 169 1.29 -6.18 -3.85
C ASP A 169 0.79 -7.57 -4.24
N ALA A 170 -0.48 -7.84 -3.99
CA ALA A 170 -1.18 -9.04 -4.43
C ALA A 170 -2.49 -8.66 -5.13
N ILE A 171 -2.69 -9.17 -6.34
CA ILE A 171 -4.03 -9.24 -6.93
C ILE A 171 -4.77 -10.37 -6.23
N ALA A 172 -6.01 -10.13 -5.88
CA ALA A 172 -6.88 -11.09 -5.22
C ALA A 172 -8.21 -11.24 -5.96
N ALA A 173 -8.70 -12.48 -6.03
CA ALA A 173 -10.01 -12.86 -6.59
C ALA A 173 -10.75 -13.82 -5.66
N GLY A 174 -12.06 -13.93 -5.78
CA GLY A 174 -12.87 -14.84 -4.99
C GLY A 174 -13.36 -14.27 -3.67
N MET A 175 -13.56 -15.15 -2.67
CA MET A 175 -14.24 -14.76 -1.41
C MET A 175 -13.54 -13.65 -0.63
N ILE A 176 -12.21 -13.58 -0.69
CA ILE A 176 -11.45 -12.56 0.03
C ILE A 176 -11.79 -11.14 -0.44
N VAL A 177 -12.17 -10.96 -1.72
CA VAL A 177 -12.53 -9.65 -2.26
C VAL A 177 -13.73 -9.06 -1.53
N ARG A 178 -14.72 -9.88 -1.16
CA ARG A 178 -15.89 -9.42 -0.39
C ARG A 178 -15.49 -8.95 1.01
N ARG A 179 -14.53 -9.64 1.66
CA ARG A 179 -14.02 -9.24 2.97
C ARG A 179 -13.22 -7.94 2.90
N LEU A 180 -12.40 -7.78 1.85
CA LEU A 180 -11.66 -6.55 1.58
C LEU A 180 -12.62 -5.38 1.32
N SER A 181 -13.69 -5.61 0.55
CA SER A 181 -14.71 -4.60 0.30
C SER A 181 -15.50 -4.24 1.56
N ALA A 182 -15.85 -5.21 2.40
CA ALA A 182 -16.50 -4.95 3.69
C ALA A 182 -15.60 -4.14 4.63
N ASN A 183 -14.30 -4.47 4.70
CA ASN A 183 -13.34 -3.68 5.48
C ASN A 183 -13.17 -2.24 4.94
N PHE A 184 -13.21 -2.06 3.61
CA PHE A 184 -13.28 -0.73 3.03
C PHE A 184 -14.53 0.01 3.51
N ASP A 185 -15.69 -0.64 3.52
CA ASP A 185 -16.97 -0.05 3.96
C ASP A 185 -16.93 0.33 5.46
N ASP A 186 -16.24 -0.46 6.31
CA ASP A 186 -16.03 -0.12 7.72
C ASP A 186 -15.28 1.21 7.86
N PHE A 187 -14.17 1.37 7.13
CA PHE A 187 -13.41 2.62 7.13
C PHE A 187 -14.17 3.77 6.47
N TRP A 188 -14.87 3.50 5.37
CA TRP A 188 -15.64 4.51 4.66
C TRP A 188 -16.76 5.09 5.52
N ASN A 189 -17.45 4.25 6.29
CA ASN A 189 -18.58 4.64 7.13
C ASN A 189 -18.18 5.08 8.55
N SER A 190 -16.89 5.01 8.90
CA SER A 190 -16.38 5.48 10.19
C SER A 190 -16.60 6.98 10.38
N GLU A 191 -16.86 7.39 11.62
CA GLU A 191 -16.94 8.80 12.03
C GLU A 191 -15.64 9.58 11.74
N LEU A 192 -14.51 8.87 11.57
CA LEU A 192 -13.23 9.47 11.21
C LEU A 192 -13.11 9.80 9.72
N SER A 193 -14.02 9.31 8.87
CA SER A 193 -14.02 9.51 7.42
C SER A 193 -14.92 10.67 7.02
N VAL A 194 -14.33 11.84 6.81
CA VAL A 194 -15.03 13.11 6.54
C VAL A 194 -15.09 13.35 5.02
N PRO A 195 -16.25 13.67 4.44
CA PRO A 195 -16.33 14.08 3.03
C PRO A 195 -15.37 15.23 2.72
N ALA A 196 -14.57 15.11 1.67
CA ALA A 196 -13.60 16.14 1.30
C ALA A 196 -14.29 17.48 0.97
N SER A 197 -15.51 17.46 0.44
CA SER A 197 -16.33 18.64 0.21
C SER A 197 -16.69 19.43 1.48
N ALA A 198 -16.67 18.76 2.65
CA ALA A 198 -16.91 19.43 3.93
C ALA A 198 -15.63 20.08 4.51
N LEU A 199 -14.46 19.73 3.98
CA LEU A 199 -13.16 20.26 4.42
C LEU A 199 -12.69 21.44 3.56
N ASP A 200 -13.20 21.57 2.34
CA ASP A 200 -12.85 22.65 1.41
C ASP A 200 -13.85 23.81 1.54
N ALA A 201 -13.44 24.87 2.21
CA ALA A 201 -14.23 26.10 2.37
C ALA A 201 -13.90 27.18 1.30
N GLY A 202 -13.22 26.80 0.20
CA GLY A 202 -12.78 27.75 -0.82
C GLY A 202 -13.89 28.19 -1.76
N PRO A 203 -14.02 29.52 -2.07
CA PRO A 203 -14.91 29.98 -3.11
C PRO A 203 -14.33 29.65 -4.49
N GLY A 204 -15.03 28.92 -5.35
CA GLY A 204 -14.66 28.75 -6.76
C GLY A 204 -14.68 27.32 -7.32
N ALA A 205 -15.48 26.45 -6.73
CA ALA A 205 -15.54 25.02 -6.99
C ALA A 205 -15.84 24.60 -8.45
N GLU A 206 -16.71 25.29 -9.19
CA GLU A 206 -17.16 24.85 -10.53
C GLU A 206 -16.07 24.89 -11.63
N GLY A 207 -15.06 25.75 -11.49
CA GLY A 207 -13.93 25.81 -12.44
C GLY A 207 -12.81 24.78 -12.19
N ASN A 208 -12.82 24.11 -11.04
CA ASN A 208 -11.69 23.30 -10.60
C ASN A 208 -11.57 21.99 -11.37
N LEU A 209 -12.67 21.29 -11.65
CA LEU A 209 -12.63 20.02 -12.41
C LEU A 209 -12.14 20.21 -13.85
N LYS A 210 -12.56 21.29 -14.51
CA LYS A 210 -12.07 21.64 -15.85
C LYS A 210 -10.57 21.95 -15.82
N ARG A 211 -10.14 22.78 -14.87
CA ARG A 211 -8.70 23.09 -14.70
C ARG A 211 -7.86 21.85 -14.41
N LEU A 212 -8.39 20.94 -13.58
CA LEU A 212 -7.72 19.66 -13.33
C LEU A 212 -7.56 18.84 -14.62
N ARG A 213 -8.62 18.68 -15.42
CA ARG A 213 -8.56 17.97 -16.70
C ARG A 213 -7.54 18.60 -17.66
N ASP A 214 -7.54 19.93 -17.76
CA ASP A 214 -6.59 20.66 -18.60
C ASP A 214 -5.15 20.49 -18.11
N ALA A 215 -4.90 20.46 -16.80
CA ALA A 215 -3.59 20.23 -16.23
C ALA A 215 -3.10 18.79 -16.50
N LEU A 216 -3.94 17.78 -16.27
CA LEU A 216 -3.62 16.37 -16.51
C LEU A 216 -3.30 16.09 -18.00
N THR A 217 -3.85 16.87 -18.92
CA THR A 217 -3.60 16.72 -20.37
C THR A 217 -2.27 17.34 -20.80
N ARG A 218 -1.82 18.42 -20.14
CA ARG A 218 -0.62 19.19 -20.55
C ARG A 218 0.70 18.56 -20.11
N GLU A 219 0.73 17.80 -19.03
CA GLU A 219 1.97 17.32 -18.39
C GLU A 219 2.55 16.00 -18.93
N GLN A 220 2.09 15.52 -20.07
CA GLN A 220 2.58 14.26 -20.67
C GLN A 220 3.94 14.37 -21.38
N SER A 221 4.64 15.51 -21.29
CA SER A 221 5.81 15.82 -22.17
C SER A 221 7.19 15.55 -21.56
N ASP A 222 7.33 15.25 -20.28
CA ASP A 222 8.64 14.98 -19.67
C ASP A 222 9.07 13.52 -19.86
N GLU A 223 10.11 13.31 -20.68
CA GLU A 223 10.65 11.99 -21.04
C GLU A 223 11.92 11.67 -20.24
N ASP A 224 11.81 11.11 -19.05
CA ASP A 224 12.93 10.45 -18.37
C ASP A 224 13.00 8.93 -18.69
N VAL A 225 14.15 8.30 -18.44
CA VAL A 225 14.38 6.88 -18.77
C VAL A 225 13.38 5.93 -18.09
N PRO A 226 13.05 6.07 -16.79
CA PRO A 226 12.04 5.24 -16.14
C PRO A 226 10.65 5.42 -16.76
N TRP A 227 10.32 6.63 -17.19
CA TRP A 227 9.06 6.93 -17.86
C TRP A 227 8.96 6.31 -19.23
N LEU A 228 10.04 6.32 -20.01
CA LEU A 228 10.09 5.66 -21.32
C LEU A 228 9.94 4.14 -21.20
N ASP A 229 10.52 3.52 -20.16
CA ASP A 229 10.32 2.09 -19.88
C ASP A 229 8.88 1.78 -19.50
N PHE A 230 8.27 2.58 -18.63
CA PHE A 230 6.85 2.51 -18.32
C PHE A 230 5.97 2.59 -19.59
N LEU A 231 6.23 3.55 -20.48
CA LEU A 231 5.47 3.70 -21.72
C LEU A 231 5.61 2.49 -22.65
N LYS A 232 6.81 1.90 -22.78
CA LYS A 232 7.03 0.68 -23.56
C LYS A 232 6.21 -0.49 -23.00
N ARG A 233 6.26 -0.72 -21.70
CA ARG A 233 5.51 -1.81 -21.04
C ARG A 233 4.00 -1.58 -21.06
N SER A 234 3.55 -0.32 -20.94
CA SER A 234 2.15 0.05 -21.10
C SER A 234 1.60 -0.30 -22.47
N LYS A 235 2.37 -0.03 -23.54
CA LYS A 235 2.00 -0.36 -24.93
C LYS A 235 1.95 -1.87 -25.17
N ALA A 236 2.77 -2.66 -24.50
CA ALA A 236 2.75 -4.12 -24.60
C ALA A 236 1.50 -4.78 -24.00
N GLY A 237 0.68 -4.02 -23.25
CA GLY A 237 -0.60 -4.52 -22.69
C GLY A 237 -0.45 -5.55 -21.57
N GLU A 238 0.76 -5.88 -21.16
CA GLU A 238 1.06 -6.69 -19.98
C GLU A 238 1.08 -5.78 -18.73
N PRO A 239 0.82 -6.23 -17.50
CA PRO A 239 0.72 -7.60 -17.05
C PRO A 239 -0.72 -8.10 -16.76
N LEU A 240 -1.74 -7.22 -16.66
CA LEU A 240 -3.12 -7.66 -16.33
C LEU A 240 -3.65 -8.61 -17.42
N ALA A 241 -3.36 -8.36 -18.68
CA ALA A 241 -3.78 -9.22 -19.78
C ALA A 241 -3.30 -10.67 -19.61
N SER A 242 -2.09 -10.89 -19.08
CA SER A 242 -1.55 -12.24 -18.83
C SER A 242 -2.31 -12.97 -17.70
N ILE A 243 -2.83 -12.25 -16.72
CA ILE A 243 -3.68 -12.80 -15.65
C ILE A 243 -5.08 -13.08 -16.21
N LEU A 244 -5.63 -12.16 -16.97
CA LEU A 244 -6.94 -12.33 -17.60
C LEU A 244 -6.95 -13.46 -18.63
N SER A 245 -5.89 -13.66 -19.40
CA SER A 245 -5.79 -14.80 -20.35
C SER A 245 -5.54 -16.14 -19.65
N GLY A 246 -5.06 -16.14 -18.42
CA GLY A 246 -4.61 -17.33 -17.69
C GLY A 246 -3.15 -17.71 -18.00
N ALA A 247 -2.42 -16.92 -18.77
CA ALA A 247 -0.97 -17.12 -19.01
C ALA A 247 -0.16 -16.98 -17.69
N ARG A 248 -0.65 -16.14 -16.77
CA ARG A 248 -0.23 -16.13 -15.36
C ARG A 248 -1.41 -16.60 -14.49
N PRO A 249 -1.47 -17.90 -14.14
CA PRO A 249 -2.58 -18.42 -13.38
C PRO A 249 -2.56 -17.89 -11.94
N LEU A 250 -3.75 -17.72 -11.36
CA LEU A 250 -3.88 -17.42 -9.93
C LEU A 250 -3.52 -18.65 -9.10
N VAL A 251 -2.79 -18.44 -8.03
CA VAL A 251 -2.58 -19.45 -6.99
C VAL A 251 -3.78 -19.44 -6.06
N TRP A 252 -4.51 -20.57 -5.97
CA TRP A 252 -5.70 -20.69 -5.14
C TRP A 252 -5.36 -21.28 -3.77
N ALA A 253 -5.63 -20.50 -2.73
CA ALA A 253 -5.36 -20.85 -1.35
C ALA A 253 -6.50 -20.41 -0.42
N ARG A 254 -6.57 -21.01 0.77
CA ARG A 254 -7.38 -20.45 1.87
C ARG A 254 -6.79 -19.11 2.26
N ALA A 255 -7.65 -18.14 2.53
CA ALA A 255 -7.21 -16.79 2.85
C ALA A 255 -8.03 -16.21 3.99
N GLU A 256 -7.36 -15.42 4.79
CA GLU A 256 -7.93 -14.65 5.89
C GLU A 256 -7.53 -13.18 5.72
N LEU A 257 -8.47 -12.27 5.97
CA LEU A 257 -8.18 -10.85 6.10
C LEU A 257 -7.90 -10.55 7.56
N VAL A 258 -6.72 -9.98 7.79
CA VAL A 258 -6.30 -9.46 9.09
C VAL A 258 -6.18 -7.95 8.93
N ALA A 259 -6.98 -7.19 9.65
CA ALA A 259 -7.04 -5.74 9.56
C ALA A 259 -7.34 -5.13 10.95
N ASP A 260 -6.79 -3.95 11.19
CA ASP A 260 -7.18 -3.12 12.31
C ASP A 260 -8.59 -2.52 12.09
N SER A 261 -9.34 -2.32 13.16
CA SER A 261 -10.57 -1.53 13.13
C SER A 261 -10.26 -0.06 12.81
N PRO A 262 -11.15 0.67 12.11
CA PRO A 262 -11.03 2.11 11.96
C PRO A 262 -11.03 2.86 13.29
N GLU A 263 -11.65 2.30 14.33
CA GLU A 263 -11.63 2.79 15.71
C GLU A 263 -10.52 2.15 16.57
N LYS A 264 -9.40 1.75 15.95
CA LYS A 264 -8.27 1.08 16.62
C LYS A 264 -7.92 1.66 17.98
N ARG A 265 -7.93 2.99 18.14
CA ARG A 265 -7.68 3.66 19.41
C ARG A 265 -8.66 3.22 20.50
N GLN A 266 -9.96 3.21 20.18
CA GLN A 266 -11.01 2.85 21.14
C GLN A 266 -10.98 1.35 21.45
N VAL A 267 -10.53 0.54 20.49
CA VAL A 267 -10.30 -0.90 20.69
C VAL A 267 -9.13 -1.12 21.64
N VAL A 268 -8.02 -0.41 21.46
CA VAL A 268 -6.84 -0.50 22.33
C VAL A 268 -7.15 -0.01 23.75
N SER A 269 -7.97 1.05 23.91
CA SER A 269 -8.41 1.54 25.23
C SER A 269 -9.51 0.69 25.87
N GLY A 270 -10.06 -0.29 25.17
CA GLY A 270 -11.17 -1.12 25.66
C GLY A 270 -12.55 -0.44 25.62
N GLU A 271 -12.66 0.74 25.00
CA GLU A 271 -13.92 1.48 24.88
C GLU A 271 -14.87 0.87 23.83
N ARG A 272 -14.31 0.18 22.80
CA ARG A 272 -15.06 -0.52 21.75
C ARG A 272 -14.47 -1.90 21.45
N PHE A 273 -15.31 -2.80 20.96
CA PHE A 273 -14.86 -4.08 20.40
C PHE A 273 -14.44 -3.88 18.95
N GLY A 274 -13.35 -4.55 18.53
CA GLY A 274 -12.85 -4.51 17.17
C GLY A 274 -11.64 -5.41 17.00
N SER A 275 -11.18 -5.55 15.76
CA SER A 275 -9.98 -6.34 15.45
C SER A 275 -8.72 -5.50 15.55
N LEU A 276 -7.64 -6.14 15.98
CA LEU A 276 -6.28 -5.63 15.93
C LEU A 276 -5.41 -6.62 15.14
N MET A 277 -4.65 -6.11 14.19
CA MET A 277 -3.85 -6.94 13.28
C MET A 277 -2.65 -7.58 14.01
N ALA A 278 -1.94 -6.82 14.83
CA ALA A 278 -0.71 -7.29 15.45
C ALA A 278 -0.90 -8.55 16.33
N PRO A 279 -1.88 -8.65 17.24
CA PRO A 279 -2.10 -9.86 18.04
C PRO A 279 -2.39 -11.10 17.19
N LEU A 280 -3.11 -10.96 16.07
CA LEU A 280 -3.43 -12.09 15.18
C LEU A 280 -2.19 -12.59 14.46
N VAL A 281 -1.32 -11.70 13.97
CA VAL A 281 -0.06 -12.08 13.32
C VAL A 281 0.90 -12.69 14.32
N VAL A 282 1.00 -12.15 15.54
CA VAL A 282 1.81 -12.73 16.64
C VAL A 282 1.31 -14.12 17.01
N HIS A 283 -0.01 -14.31 17.12
CA HIS A 283 -0.59 -15.63 17.38
C HIS A 283 -0.19 -16.64 16.31
N ARG A 284 -0.34 -16.29 15.02
CA ARG A 284 0.12 -17.15 13.92
C ARG A 284 1.62 -17.44 13.98
N ALA A 285 2.42 -16.43 14.30
CA ALA A 285 3.86 -16.61 14.45
C ALA A 285 4.20 -17.57 15.61
N SER A 286 3.46 -17.57 16.72
CA SER A 286 3.69 -18.47 17.85
C SER A 286 3.43 -19.94 17.55
N GLU A 287 2.62 -20.25 16.52
CA GLU A 287 2.30 -21.61 16.07
C GLU A 287 3.40 -22.24 15.18
N ILE A 288 4.42 -21.48 14.79
CA ILE A 288 5.50 -21.93 13.91
C ILE A 288 6.36 -23.02 14.57
N ASN A 289 6.75 -24.00 13.78
CA ASN A 289 7.62 -25.09 14.22
C ASN A 289 8.95 -25.18 13.45
N GLU A 290 9.00 -24.71 12.20
CA GLU A 290 10.15 -24.89 11.32
C GLU A 290 10.85 -23.57 10.98
N GLU A 291 10.11 -22.58 10.42
CA GLU A 291 10.73 -21.39 9.85
C GLU A 291 9.82 -20.16 9.90
N LEU A 292 10.37 -19.03 10.31
CA LEU A 292 9.78 -17.70 10.14
C LEU A 292 10.69 -16.83 9.28
N LEU A 293 10.18 -16.37 8.13
CA LEU A 293 10.84 -15.32 7.35
C LEU A 293 10.08 -14.02 7.56
N ILE A 294 10.80 -12.97 7.89
CA ILE A 294 10.25 -11.62 8.09
C ILE A 294 10.92 -10.68 7.08
N VAL A 295 10.11 -9.98 6.31
CA VAL A 295 10.55 -8.84 5.50
C VAL A 295 9.84 -7.60 6.04
N SER A 296 10.58 -6.68 6.61
CA SER A 296 10.01 -5.46 7.20
C SER A 296 10.98 -4.28 7.07
N PRO A 297 10.55 -3.17 6.48
CA PRO A 297 11.40 -1.98 6.34
C PRO A 297 11.77 -1.36 7.68
N PHE A 298 10.84 -1.43 8.64
CA PHE A 298 11.01 -0.96 10.00
C PHE A 298 10.92 -2.14 10.96
N LEU A 299 12.00 -2.40 11.67
CA LEU A 299 12.18 -3.58 12.51
C LEU A 299 12.45 -3.15 13.95
N ILE A 300 11.39 -3.02 14.74
CA ILE A 300 11.47 -2.62 16.16
C ILE A 300 10.62 -3.58 16.98
N PRO A 301 11.09 -4.83 17.20
CA PRO A 301 10.27 -5.89 17.78
C PRO A 301 9.72 -5.57 19.18
N GLY A 302 10.37 -4.69 19.92
CA GLY A 302 10.00 -4.44 21.31
C GLY A 302 10.23 -5.67 22.22
N PRO A 303 9.87 -5.57 23.50
CA PRO A 303 10.02 -6.69 24.42
C PRO A 303 9.22 -7.94 23.99
N GLU A 304 7.96 -7.75 23.62
CA GLU A 304 7.05 -8.85 23.21
C GLU A 304 7.52 -9.55 21.92
N GLY A 305 7.95 -8.77 20.92
CA GLY A 305 8.50 -9.34 19.69
C GLY A 305 9.81 -10.10 19.97
N MET A 306 10.67 -9.60 20.86
CA MET A 306 11.90 -10.30 21.26
C MET A 306 11.59 -11.60 22.01
N GLU A 307 10.57 -11.63 22.86
CA GLU A 307 10.11 -12.84 23.53
C GLU A 307 9.58 -13.88 22.52
N LEU A 308 8.74 -13.46 21.58
CA LEU A 308 8.26 -14.31 20.49
C LEU A 308 9.42 -14.94 19.70
N LEU A 309 10.38 -14.10 19.27
CA LEU A 309 11.53 -14.57 18.49
C LEU A 309 12.40 -15.53 19.29
N GLY A 310 12.62 -15.25 20.58
CA GLY A 310 13.34 -16.13 21.51
C GLY A 310 12.63 -17.46 21.72
N ALA A 311 11.31 -17.46 21.88
CA ALA A 311 10.51 -18.67 22.02
C ALA A 311 10.59 -19.57 20.76
N LEU A 312 10.57 -18.98 19.56
CA LEU A 312 10.77 -19.71 18.30
C LEU A 312 12.17 -20.35 18.22
N ARG A 313 13.20 -19.60 18.61
CA ARG A 313 14.57 -20.13 18.64
C ARG A 313 14.74 -21.25 19.66
N SER A 314 14.08 -21.19 20.80
CA SER A 314 14.05 -22.27 21.79
C SER A 314 13.43 -23.55 21.26
N LYS A 315 12.45 -23.45 20.35
CA LYS A 315 11.88 -24.58 19.57
C LYS A 315 12.80 -25.04 18.42
N LYS A 316 13.96 -24.40 18.23
CA LYS A 316 14.89 -24.62 17.11
C LYS A 316 14.35 -24.21 15.74
N ALA A 317 13.28 -23.42 15.67
CA ALA A 317 12.79 -22.86 14.42
C ALA A 317 13.82 -21.88 13.83
N SER A 318 14.00 -21.89 12.52
CA SER A 318 14.84 -20.91 11.82
C SER A 318 14.09 -19.56 11.77
N VAL A 319 14.76 -18.48 12.17
CA VAL A 319 14.21 -17.12 12.06
C VAL A 319 15.16 -16.28 11.24
N ARG A 320 14.68 -15.81 10.09
CA ARG A 320 15.42 -14.95 9.16
C ARG A 320 14.67 -13.64 8.93
N VAL A 321 15.37 -12.54 9.00
CA VAL A 321 14.79 -11.19 8.87
C VAL A 321 15.56 -10.39 7.84
N LEU A 322 14.83 -9.80 6.88
CA LEU A 322 15.34 -8.82 5.92
C LEU A 322 14.78 -7.44 6.28
N THR A 323 15.67 -6.47 6.44
CA THR A 323 15.31 -5.07 6.76
C THR A 323 16.21 -4.08 6.03
N ASN A 324 15.97 -2.79 6.23
CA ASN A 324 16.83 -1.72 5.71
C ASN A 324 18.13 -1.59 6.52
N SER A 325 19.24 -1.35 5.82
CA SER A 325 20.46 -0.81 6.42
C SER A 325 20.29 0.67 6.75
N LEU A 326 21.28 1.25 7.45
CA LEU A 326 21.32 2.70 7.68
C LEU A 326 21.39 3.48 6.35
N GLU A 327 22.06 2.93 5.34
CA GLU A 327 22.20 3.58 4.02
C GLU A 327 20.90 3.52 3.21
N SER A 328 20.09 2.46 3.38
CA SER A 328 18.88 2.22 2.58
C SER A 328 17.58 2.68 3.25
N THR A 329 17.61 3.01 4.55
CA THR A 329 16.38 3.41 5.25
C THR A 329 15.83 4.74 4.79
N SER A 330 14.52 4.83 4.58
CA SER A 330 13.81 6.10 4.37
C SER A 330 13.50 6.83 5.69
N GLU A 331 13.65 6.15 6.85
CA GLU A 331 13.26 6.64 8.17
C GLU A 331 14.38 6.42 9.20
N ILE A 332 15.22 7.43 9.42
CA ILE A 332 16.36 7.35 10.34
C ILE A 332 15.92 7.04 11.77
N ALA A 333 14.78 7.60 12.22
CA ALA A 333 14.26 7.35 13.57
C ALA A 333 13.89 5.87 13.77
N ALA A 334 13.30 5.22 12.75
CA ALA A 334 12.98 3.79 12.79
C ALA A 334 14.26 2.95 12.83
N HIS A 335 15.28 3.33 12.07
CA HIS A 335 16.58 2.64 12.09
C HIS A 335 17.28 2.78 13.46
N ALA A 336 17.21 3.95 14.09
CA ALA A 336 17.73 4.13 15.45
C ALA A 336 17.02 3.22 16.47
N GLY A 337 15.71 3.00 16.30
CA GLY A 337 14.95 2.01 17.06
C GLY A 337 15.46 0.58 16.84
N TYR A 338 15.66 0.19 15.58
CA TYR A 338 16.18 -1.13 15.19
C TYR A 338 17.55 -1.42 15.80
N MET A 339 18.47 -0.47 15.79
CA MET A 339 19.83 -0.65 16.30
C MET A 339 19.89 -1.16 17.74
N ARG A 340 18.89 -0.84 18.58
CA ARG A 340 18.79 -1.33 19.96
C ARG A 340 18.57 -2.83 20.04
N TYR A 341 17.90 -3.40 19.06
CA TYR A 341 17.52 -4.82 19.01
C TYR A 341 18.47 -5.68 18.16
N ARG A 342 19.30 -5.07 17.33
CA ARG A 342 20.18 -5.75 16.38
C ARG A 342 21.10 -6.77 17.05
N VAL A 343 21.85 -6.35 18.06
CA VAL A 343 22.75 -7.27 18.80
C VAL A 343 21.97 -8.31 19.60
N PRO A 344 20.93 -7.97 20.38
CA PRO A 344 20.08 -8.96 21.05
C PRO A 344 19.51 -10.03 20.12
N MET A 345 19.00 -9.65 18.94
CA MET A 345 18.48 -10.61 17.95
C MET A 345 19.59 -11.58 17.46
N LEU A 346 20.75 -11.05 17.10
CA LEU A 346 21.90 -11.89 16.67
C LEU A 346 22.35 -12.83 17.78
N THR A 347 22.37 -12.39 19.04
CA THR A 347 22.72 -13.21 20.21
C THR A 347 21.70 -14.34 20.42
N GLN A 348 20.43 -14.13 20.09
CA GLN A 348 19.41 -15.20 20.10
C GLN A 348 19.52 -16.15 18.90
N GLY A 349 20.47 -15.95 17.98
CA GLY A 349 20.67 -16.78 16.81
C GLY A 349 19.68 -16.49 15.67
N ILE A 350 19.13 -15.26 15.62
CA ILE A 350 18.31 -14.79 14.51
C ILE A 350 19.24 -14.34 13.39
N GLU A 351 18.96 -14.78 12.16
CA GLU A 351 19.70 -14.36 10.98
C GLU A 351 19.17 -13.03 10.46
N LEU A 352 20.01 -11.99 10.50
CA LEU A 352 19.67 -10.65 10.03
C LEU A 352 20.33 -10.36 8.69
N TYR A 353 19.54 -9.86 7.76
CA TYR A 353 19.96 -9.40 6.44
C TYR A 353 19.56 -7.95 6.27
N GLU A 354 20.52 -7.10 5.87
CA GLU A 354 20.28 -5.69 5.60
C GLU A 354 20.43 -5.40 4.11
N ILE A 355 19.43 -4.73 3.51
CA ILE A 355 19.47 -4.37 2.10
C ILE A 355 20.51 -3.28 1.86
N ARG A 356 21.23 -3.37 0.75
CA ARG A 356 22.13 -2.30 0.29
C ARG A 356 21.36 -1.26 -0.50
N ALA A 357 21.61 0.02 -0.23
CA ALA A 357 20.98 1.13 -0.96
C ALA A 357 21.36 1.16 -2.45
N ARG A 358 22.53 0.63 -2.80
CA ARG A 358 23.01 0.53 -4.19
C ARG A 358 23.33 -0.92 -4.53
N PRO A 359 22.96 -1.39 -5.73
CA PRO A 359 23.38 -2.72 -6.18
C PRO A 359 24.91 -2.81 -6.11
N GLY A 360 25.42 -3.84 -5.44
CA GLY A 360 26.87 -4.08 -5.36
C GLY A 360 27.43 -4.33 -6.75
N LYS A 361 28.63 -3.82 -7.04
CA LYS A 361 29.39 -4.20 -8.25
C LYS A 361 29.58 -5.70 -8.24
N ALA A 362 29.13 -6.40 -9.29
CA ALA A 362 29.57 -7.76 -9.51
C ALA A 362 31.13 -7.73 -9.67
N LYS A 363 31.84 -8.59 -8.94
CA LYS A 363 33.30 -8.70 -9.08
C LYS A 363 33.63 -8.93 -10.57
N GLY A 364 34.29 -7.94 -11.22
CA GLY A 364 34.72 -8.04 -12.60
C GLY A 364 33.97 -7.19 -13.63
N SER A 365 32.90 -6.50 -13.29
CA SER A 365 32.25 -5.55 -14.20
C SER A 365 32.82 -4.16 -14.01
N GLY A 366 33.41 -3.56 -15.06
CA GLY A 366 33.77 -2.14 -15.09
C GLY A 366 32.58 -1.24 -14.75
N GLU A 367 32.84 -0.01 -14.35
CA GLU A 367 31.78 0.99 -14.07
C GLU A 367 30.92 1.16 -15.32
N SER A 368 29.76 0.51 -15.36
CA SER A 368 28.78 0.83 -16.40
C SER A 368 28.14 2.19 -16.02
N ARG A 369 27.98 3.05 -17.02
CA ARG A 369 27.22 4.31 -16.87
C ARG A 369 25.79 4.06 -16.34
N GLU A 370 25.28 2.84 -16.40
CA GLU A 370 24.00 2.43 -15.83
C GLU A 370 23.98 2.42 -14.30
N SER A 371 25.09 2.01 -13.63
CA SER A 371 25.15 1.99 -12.15
C SER A 371 25.07 3.39 -11.51
N LEU A 372 25.43 4.45 -12.26
CA LEU A 372 25.31 5.84 -11.85
C LEU A 372 23.91 6.44 -12.06
N ARG A 373 23.02 5.73 -12.78
CA ARG A 373 21.65 6.17 -13.07
C ARG A 373 20.60 5.59 -12.11
N TRP A 374 20.97 4.70 -11.21
CA TRP A 374 20.05 4.07 -10.27
C TRP A 374 20.07 4.82 -8.94
N GLY A 375 18.95 5.44 -8.58
CA GLY A 375 18.77 6.07 -7.27
C GLY A 375 18.88 5.07 -6.10
N THR A 376 18.69 5.57 -4.89
CA THR A 376 18.74 4.77 -3.68
C THR A 376 17.60 3.75 -3.65
N PHE A 377 17.94 2.46 -3.46
CA PHE A 377 16.95 1.41 -3.19
C PHE A 377 16.66 1.34 -1.69
N SER A 378 15.38 1.34 -1.35
CA SER A 378 14.90 1.13 0.02
C SER A 378 13.85 0.03 0.05
N LEU A 379 13.92 -0.83 1.07
CA LEU A 379 12.88 -1.81 1.32
C LEU A 379 11.62 -1.12 1.85
N HIS A 380 10.45 -1.47 1.31
CA HIS A 380 9.16 -1.05 1.85
C HIS A 380 8.16 -2.22 1.96
N ALA A 381 8.46 -3.40 1.42
CA ALA A 381 7.63 -4.60 1.52
C ALA A 381 7.47 -5.07 2.97
N LYS A 382 6.28 -5.56 3.31
CA LYS A 382 5.94 -6.16 4.60
C LYS A 382 5.37 -7.56 4.34
N LEU A 383 6.22 -8.58 4.57
CA LEU A 383 5.90 -9.97 4.31
C LEU A 383 6.31 -10.83 5.51
N PHE A 384 5.47 -11.82 5.84
CA PHE A 384 5.82 -12.86 6.79
C PHE A 384 5.53 -14.23 6.15
N VAL A 385 6.51 -15.12 6.15
CA VAL A 385 6.32 -16.51 5.70
C VAL A 385 6.41 -17.43 6.89
N PHE A 386 5.36 -18.21 7.11
CA PHE A 386 5.18 -19.11 8.23
C PHE A 386 5.31 -20.55 7.75
N ASP A 387 6.38 -21.27 8.16
CA ASP A 387 6.67 -22.66 7.85
C ASP A 387 6.60 -23.01 6.35
N ARG A 388 6.80 -22.04 5.44
CA ARG A 388 6.61 -22.19 3.98
C ARG A 388 5.19 -22.62 3.58
N LYS A 389 4.22 -22.51 4.49
CA LYS A 389 2.81 -22.94 4.31
C LYS A 389 1.85 -21.78 4.21
N ALA A 390 2.15 -20.64 4.86
CA ALA A 390 1.34 -19.45 4.82
C ALA A 390 2.20 -18.22 4.54
N LEU A 391 1.62 -17.25 3.84
CA LEU A 391 2.23 -15.96 3.50
C LEU A 391 1.29 -14.84 3.94
N PHE A 392 1.80 -13.92 4.75
CA PHE A 392 1.18 -12.62 4.99
C PHE A 392 1.74 -11.59 4.00
N VAL A 393 0.87 -10.87 3.34
CA VAL A 393 1.18 -9.71 2.48
C VAL A 393 0.33 -8.54 2.94
N GLY A 394 0.94 -7.41 3.26
CA GLY A 394 0.16 -6.27 3.75
C GLY A 394 0.97 -5.01 4.03
N SER A 395 0.47 -4.22 4.98
CA SER A 395 1.06 -2.93 5.34
C SER A 395 1.64 -2.87 6.76
N MET A 396 1.58 -3.97 7.53
CA MET A 396 2.06 -4.02 8.91
C MET A 396 3.58 -4.19 8.96
N ASN A 397 4.27 -3.25 9.59
CA ASN A 397 5.68 -3.41 9.94
C ASN A 397 5.84 -4.33 11.17
N PHE A 398 7.03 -4.88 11.35
CA PHE A 398 7.38 -5.55 12.60
C PHE A 398 7.90 -4.51 13.60
N ASP A 399 7.01 -3.63 14.03
CA ASP A 399 7.26 -2.56 15.01
C ASP A 399 6.12 -2.46 16.04
N GLN A 400 6.32 -1.66 17.06
CA GLN A 400 5.39 -1.51 18.20
C GLN A 400 4.18 -0.57 17.92
N ARG A 401 3.97 -0.14 16.67
CA ARG A 401 2.89 0.81 16.32
C ARG A 401 1.64 0.13 15.80
#